data_40e964d109420fa0196f85c50dd2224f
#
_entry.id   40e964d109420fa0196f85c50dd2224f
#
_cell.length_a   1.000
_cell.length_b   1.000
_cell.length_c   1.000
_cell.angle_alpha   90.00
_cell.angle_beta   90.00
_cell.angle_gamma   90.00
#
_symmetry.space_group_name_H-M   'P 1'
#
loop_
_entity.id
_entity.type
_entity.pdbx_description
1 polymer ?
#
loop_
_entity_poly.entity_id
_entity_poly.type
_entity_poly.pdbx_seq_one_letter_code
_entity_poly.pdbx_strand_id
1 'polypeptide(L)'
;MEEYYFYTEGLTVGYHGVPLIKNIKISLKKGEILTLIGPNGAGKTTILRSIIKQLKPIGGVVVLDGKETEQISGKELSRKLSVVLTERVRPEMMTCKEVVATGRYPYTGKFGVLSKEDWKLVDEAMELVHIHELADRDFSKTSDGQKQRVMLARAICQQPDIIILDEPTSFLDIRYKLEFLSIIQNMSRERNLSVIMSLHELDLAGRISDKIACVRGDKVDRFGTPEEIFTQGYIPQLYQMTTGSYDERTGDLELPKTEGEPKVFVIAGNGTGTAVFRKLQRERVPFVTGILWENDLDYPAAKALATEVISVKPFGRIEEKEIQKAKEWIKKCDKVICTLDVEKSGEVAKPLSRLFEMCK
;
A
#
# COMPACT_ATOMS: atom_id res chain seq x y z
N MET A 1 8.25 -26.34 -14.20
CA MET A 1 7.32 -25.78 -13.19
C MET A 1 8.11 -24.75 -12.42
N GLU A 2 7.61 -23.52 -12.27
CA GLU A 2 8.26 -22.53 -11.39
C GLU A 2 8.22 -23.07 -9.95
N GLU A 3 9.37 -23.14 -9.30
CA GLU A 3 9.49 -23.67 -7.95
C GLU A 3 9.15 -22.56 -6.95
N TYR A 4 7.91 -22.58 -6.43
CA TYR A 4 7.50 -21.66 -5.36
C TYR A 4 8.04 -22.15 -4.02
N TYR A 5 8.60 -21.23 -3.25
CA TYR A 5 9.06 -21.50 -1.89
C TYR A 5 7.91 -21.62 -0.90
N PHE A 6 6.88 -20.82 -1.12
CA PHE A 6 5.64 -20.82 -0.34
C PHE A 6 4.44 -20.82 -1.29
N TYR A 7 3.43 -21.62 -0.99
CA TYR A 7 2.13 -21.54 -1.68
C TYR A 7 1.01 -22.12 -0.83
N THR A 8 -0.22 -21.76 -1.18
CA THR A 8 -1.44 -22.35 -0.62
C THR A 8 -2.23 -23.02 -1.74
N GLU A 9 -2.83 -24.16 -1.44
CA GLU A 9 -3.69 -24.88 -2.38
C GLU A 9 -5.06 -25.13 -1.75
N GLY A 10 -6.07 -24.43 -2.30
CA GLY A 10 -7.45 -24.53 -1.84
C GLY A 10 -7.66 -24.15 -0.37
N LEU A 11 -6.75 -23.35 0.21
CA LEU A 11 -6.77 -23.01 1.63
C LEU A 11 -8.09 -22.31 1.98
N THR A 12 -8.77 -22.84 2.98
CA THR A 12 -10.02 -22.27 3.53
C THR A 12 -9.82 -21.94 5.00
N VAL A 13 -10.06 -20.68 5.36
CA VAL A 13 -9.80 -20.14 6.70
C VAL A 13 -11.06 -19.55 7.32
N GLY A 14 -11.14 -19.58 8.64
CA GLY A 14 -12.30 -19.07 9.38
C GLY A 14 -12.23 -19.43 10.85
N TYR A 15 -13.29 -19.20 11.58
CA TYR A 15 -13.38 -19.43 13.03
C TYR A 15 -14.44 -20.45 13.37
N HIS A 16 -14.18 -21.30 14.36
CA HIS A 16 -15.14 -22.29 14.88
C HIS A 16 -15.76 -23.20 13.80
N GLY A 17 -14.98 -23.53 12.75
CA GLY A 17 -15.47 -24.33 11.64
C GLY A 17 -16.29 -23.59 10.59
N VAL A 18 -16.56 -22.28 10.81
CA VAL A 18 -17.29 -21.44 9.86
C VAL A 18 -16.28 -20.79 8.89
N PRO A 19 -16.35 -21.08 7.56
CA PRO A 19 -15.46 -20.48 6.58
C PRO A 19 -15.67 -18.98 6.45
N LEU A 20 -14.59 -18.21 6.52
CA LEU A 20 -14.58 -16.78 6.23
C LEU A 20 -14.05 -16.53 4.82
N ILE A 21 -12.93 -17.16 4.46
CA ILE A 21 -12.34 -17.05 3.12
C ILE A 21 -12.05 -18.44 2.59
N LYS A 22 -12.46 -18.68 1.36
CA LYS A 22 -12.43 -20.01 0.74
C LYS A 22 -11.48 -20.06 -0.44
N ASN A 23 -10.94 -21.25 -0.69
CA ASN A 23 -10.17 -21.58 -1.88
C ASN A 23 -9.05 -20.60 -2.20
N ILE A 24 -8.28 -20.20 -1.18
CA ILE A 24 -7.15 -19.29 -1.30
C ILE A 24 -6.03 -20.00 -2.07
N LYS A 25 -5.58 -19.36 -3.16
CA LYS A 25 -4.44 -19.79 -3.98
C LYS A 25 -3.51 -18.61 -4.12
N ILE A 26 -2.45 -18.58 -3.33
CA ILE A 26 -1.39 -17.59 -3.38
C ILE A 26 -0.05 -18.30 -3.38
N SER A 27 0.96 -17.71 -3.98
CA SER A 27 2.29 -18.31 -4.10
C SER A 27 3.37 -17.24 -4.04
N LEU A 28 4.56 -17.63 -3.59
CA LEU A 28 5.70 -16.73 -3.39
C LEU A 28 6.99 -17.48 -3.70
N LYS A 29 7.87 -16.88 -4.48
CA LYS A 29 9.24 -17.35 -4.68
C LYS A 29 10.10 -16.87 -3.51
N LYS A 30 11.28 -17.48 -3.36
CA LYS A 30 12.25 -17.03 -2.35
C LYS A 30 12.73 -15.62 -2.69
N GLY A 31 12.76 -14.76 -1.67
CA GLY A 31 13.15 -13.35 -1.84
C GLY A 31 12.08 -12.45 -2.46
N GLU A 32 10.83 -12.90 -2.62
CA GLU A 32 9.73 -12.06 -3.07
C GLU A 32 8.93 -11.49 -1.89
N ILE A 33 8.23 -10.39 -2.16
CA ILE A 33 7.32 -9.70 -1.24
C ILE A 33 5.88 -9.87 -1.74
N LEU A 34 5.04 -10.51 -0.94
CA LEU A 34 3.60 -10.64 -1.14
C LEU A 34 2.85 -9.74 -0.19
N THR A 35 2.00 -8.87 -0.73
CA THR A 35 1.13 -8.01 0.09
C THR A 35 -0.34 -8.38 -0.07
N LEU A 36 -1.04 -8.52 1.07
CA LEU A 36 -2.48 -8.67 1.12
C LEU A 36 -3.12 -7.28 1.25
N ILE A 37 -4.01 -6.94 0.33
CA ILE A 37 -4.82 -5.71 0.38
C ILE A 37 -6.31 -6.05 0.40
N GLY A 38 -7.14 -5.10 0.82
CA GLY A 38 -8.60 -5.24 0.86
C GLY A 38 -9.21 -4.51 2.04
N PRO A 39 -10.54 -4.37 2.07
CA PRO A 39 -11.26 -3.65 3.12
C PRO A 39 -10.93 -4.14 4.53
N ASN A 40 -11.21 -3.29 5.54
CA ASN A 40 -11.13 -3.69 6.93
C ASN A 40 -12.14 -4.82 7.20
N GLY A 41 -11.72 -5.81 7.97
CA GLY A 41 -12.56 -6.98 8.23
C GLY A 41 -12.63 -8.00 7.08
N ALA A 42 -11.97 -7.77 5.93
CA ALA A 42 -11.97 -8.73 4.81
C ALA A 42 -11.27 -10.07 5.14
N GLY A 43 -10.58 -10.18 6.29
CA GLY A 43 -9.97 -11.43 6.73
C GLY A 43 -8.47 -11.57 6.41
N LYS A 44 -7.76 -10.49 6.06
CA LYS A 44 -6.31 -10.50 5.82
C LYS A 44 -5.54 -11.12 6.99
N THR A 45 -5.77 -10.63 8.20
CA THR A 45 -5.19 -11.17 9.44
C THR A 45 -5.55 -12.64 9.66
N THR A 46 -6.77 -13.06 9.30
CA THR A 46 -7.21 -14.46 9.41
C THR A 46 -6.39 -15.36 8.49
N ILE A 47 -6.12 -14.92 7.26
CA ILE A 47 -5.22 -15.64 6.33
C ILE A 47 -3.83 -15.76 6.95
N LEU A 48 -3.24 -14.63 7.40
CA LEU A 48 -1.90 -14.63 7.99
C LEU A 48 -1.82 -15.56 9.22
N ARG A 49 -2.80 -15.51 10.14
CA ARG A 49 -2.86 -16.40 11.31
C ARG A 49 -2.98 -17.88 10.95
N SER A 50 -3.66 -18.20 9.85
CA SER A 50 -3.75 -19.59 9.39
C SER A 50 -2.43 -20.08 8.78
N ILE A 51 -1.72 -19.21 8.05
CA ILE A 51 -0.40 -19.55 7.49
C ILE A 51 0.60 -19.88 8.61
N ILE A 52 0.57 -19.18 9.72
CA ILE A 52 1.47 -19.39 10.87
C ILE A 52 1.00 -20.48 11.84
N LYS A 53 -0.06 -21.21 11.50
CA LYS A 53 -0.70 -22.25 12.35
C LYS A 53 -1.24 -21.74 13.69
N GLN A 54 -1.43 -20.43 13.84
CA GLN A 54 -2.10 -19.85 15.02
C GLN A 54 -3.62 -20.06 14.96
N LEU A 55 -4.15 -20.18 13.72
CA LEU A 55 -5.52 -20.54 13.44
C LEU A 55 -5.53 -21.77 12.54
N LYS A 56 -6.19 -22.86 12.98
CA LYS A 56 -6.27 -24.10 12.19
C LYS A 56 -7.07 -23.87 10.90
N PRO A 57 -6.54 -24.22 9.73
CA PRO A 57 -7.29 -24.20 8.48
C PRO A 57 -8.53 -25.09 8.55
N ILE A 58 -9.61 -24.67 7.88
CA ILE A 58 -10.83 -25.48 7.72
C ILE A 58 -10.68 -26.47 6.56
N GLY A 59 -9.87 -26.11 5.56
CA GLY A 59 -9.57 -27.00 4.42
C GLY A 59 -8.40 -26.46 3.60
N GLY A 60 -7.93 -27.27 2.67
CA GLY A 60 -6.75 -26.99 1.85
C GLY A 60 -5.45 -27.08 2.65
N VAL A 61 -4.35 -26.70 2.01
CA VAL A 61 -3.00 -26.83 2.57
C VAL A 61 -2.18 -25.56 2.41
N VAL A 62 -1.22 -25.37 3.30
CA VAL A 62 -0.14 -24.40 3.21
C VAL A 62 1.16 -25.18 3.04
N VAL A 63 1.91 -24.89 1.99
CA VAL A 63 3.19 -25.54 1.69
C VAL A 63 4.33 -24.53 1.84
N LEU A 64 5.37 -24.94 2.54
CA LEU A 64 6.59 -24.19 2.77
C LEU A 64 7.78 -25.09 2.45
N ASP A 65 8.65 -24.63 1.52
CA ASP A 65 9.85 -25.40 1.13
C ASP A 65 9.52 -26.85 0.73
N GLY A 66 8.46 -26.99 -0.11
CA GLY A 66 7.99 -28.28 -0.62
C GLY A 66 7.28 -29.20 0.39
N LYS A 67 7.08 -28.76 1.65
CA LYS A 67 6.40 -29.55 2.69
C LYS A 67 5.13 -28.84 3.17
N GLU A 68 4.08 -29.61 3.37
CA GLU A 68 2.89 -29.11 4.05
C GLU A 68 3.24 -28.65 5.47
N THR A 69 2.81 -27.44 5.85
CA THR A 69 3.14 -26.90 7.18
C THR A 69 2.62 -27.77 8.32
N GLU A 70 1.52 -28.49 8.11
CA GLU A 70 0.98 -29.45 9.10
C GLU A 70 1.96 -30.60 9.43
N GLN A 71 2.83 -30.95 8.48
CA GLN A 71 3.85 -31.99 8.65
C GLN A 71 5.14 -31.43 9.29
N ILE A 72 5.30 -30.11 9.36
CA ILE A 72 6.47 -29.46 9.94
C ILE A 72 6.25 -29.29 11.44
N SER A 73 7.23 -29.72 12.25
CA SER A 73 7.17 -29.54 13.71
C SER A 73 7.16 -28.05 14.08
N GLY A 74 6.52 -27.68 15.19
CA GLY A 74 6.47 -26.29 15.65
C GLY A 74 7.87 -25.66 15.80
N LYS A 75 8.85 -26.42 16.26
CA LYS A 75 10.25 -25.97 16.41
C LYS A 75 10.92 -25.74 15.05
N GLU A 76 10.69 -26.60 14.08
CA GLU A 76 11.22 -26.43 12.72
C GLU A 76 10.55 -25.24 12.01
N LEU A 77 9.22 -25.13 12.11
CA LEU A 77 8.48 -24.01 11.56
C LEU A 77 8.94 -22.68 12.15
N SER A 78 9.15 -22.60 13.47
CA SER A 78 9.63 -21.38 14.13
C SER A 78 11.07 -21.00 13.78
N ARG A 79 11.85 -21.85 13.12
CA ARG A 79 13.15 -21.49 12.54
C ARG A 79 13.05 -20.95 11.12
N LYS A 80 12.03 -21.38 10.38
CA LYS A 80 11.81 -20.97 8.98
C LYS A 80 10.92 -19.72 8.85
N LEU A 81 10.05 -19.49 9.84
CA LEU A 81 9.03 -18.47 9.76
C LEU A 81 9.01 -17.63 11.04
N SER A 82 9.11 -16.32 10.89
CA SER A 82 8.92 -15.35 11.97
C SER A 82 7.72 -14.45 11.73
N VAL A 83 7.24 -13.81 12.80
CA VAL A 83 5.96 -13.10 12.76
C VAL A 83 6.03 -11.80 13.57
N VAL A 84 5.49 -10.74 12.98
CA VAL A 84 5.16 -9.50 13.68
C VAL A 84 3.66 -9.24 13.44
N LEU A 85 2.86 -9.46 14.48
CA LEU A 85 1.42 -9.21 14.43
C LEU A 85 1.09 -7.83 15.01
N THR A 86 -0.07 -7.30 14.62
CA THR A 86 -0.60 -6.02 15.11
C THR A 86 -0.92 -6.06 16.61
N GLU A 87 -1.11 -7.25 17.19
CA GLU A 87 -1.35 -7.40 18.61
C GLU A 87 -0.15 -6.89 19.42
N ARG A 88 -0.40 -5.91 20.28
CA ARG A 88 0.64 -5.30 21.12
C ARG A 88 1.12 -6.30 22.17
N VAL A 89 2.25 -6.96 21.86
CA VAL A 89 3.01 -7.65 22.88
C VAL A 89 3.51 -6.59 23.87
N ARG A 90 3.21 -6.77 25.16
CA ARG A 90 3.66 -5.88 26.23
C ARG A 90 4.63 -6.64 27.13
N PRO A 91 5.90 -6.81 26.72
CA PRO A 91 6.90 -7.35 27.62
C PRO A 91 7.08 -6.35 28.77
N GLU A 92 6.76 -6.77 29.97
CA GLU A 92 7.02 -5.99 31.17
C GLU A 92 8.46 -6.22 31.65
N MET A 93 9.12 -5.15 32.08
CA MET A 93 10.47 -5.21 32.68
C MET A 93 11.57 -5.78 31.74
N MET A 94 11.42 -5.65 30.42
CA MET A 94 12.45 -6.06 29.46
C MET A 94 13.03 -4.85 28.74
N THR A 95 14.35 -4.87 28.53
CA THR A 95 15.02 -3.94 27.61
C THR A 95 14.71 -4.26 26.16
N CYS A 96 14.93 -3.30 25.26
CA CYS A 96 14.77 -3.55 23.81
C CYS A 96 15.66 -4.69 23.34
N LYS A 97 16.90 -4.77 23.81
CA LYS A 97 17.84 -5.85 23.49
C LYS A 97 17.33 -7.23 23.94
N GLU A 98 16.78 -7.32 25.14
CA GLU A 98 16.18 -8.56 25.65
C GLU A 98 14.94 -8.97 24.82
N VAL A 99 14.10 -8.02 24.40
CA VAL A 99 12.99 -8.32 23.50
C VAL A 99 13.49 -8.89 22.18
N VAL A 100 14.50 -8.28 21.54
CA VAL A 100 15.11 -8.81 20.32
C VAL A 100 15.68 -10.21 20.54
N ALA A 101 16.35 -10.43 21.67
CA ALA A 101 16.95 -11.70 22.04
C ALA A 101 15.95 -12.86 22.13
N THR A 102 14.66 -12.58 22.42
CA THR A 102 13.61 -13.63 22.38
C THR A 102 13.46 -14.25 20.99
N GLY A 103 13.88 -13.57 19.90
CA GLY A 103 13.92 -14.14 18.55
C GLY A 103 14.82 -15.37 18.44
N ARG A 104 15.78 -15.56 19.35
CA ARG A 104 16.69 -16.71 19.36
C ARG A 104 16.13 -17.95 20.07
N TYR A 105 14.98 -17.86 20.76
CA TYR A 105 14.40 -19.00 21.49
C TYR A 105 14.23 -20.29 20.68
N PRO A 106 13.91 -20.29 19.37
CA PRO A 106 13.85 -21.52 18.57
C PRO A 106 15.19 -22.28 18.51
N TYR A 107 16.31 -21.63 18.81
CA TYR A 107 17.66 -22.18 18.74
C TYR A 107 18.21 -22.56 20.12
N THR A 108 17.63 -22.05 21.20
CA THR A 108 18.07 -22.35 22.55
C THR A 108 17.67 -23.77 23.02
N GLY A 109 18.41 -24.29 24.01
CA GLY A 109 18.04 -25.53 24.68
C GLY A 109 16.92 -25.36 25.71
N LYS A 110 16.70 -26.36 26.54
CA LYS A 110 15.63 -26.38 27.57
C LYS A 110 15.70 -25.22 28.57
N PHE A 111 16.88 -24.66 28.81
CA PHE A 111 17.08 -23.56 29.76
C PHE A 111 17.00 -22.18 29.16
N GLY A 112 16.77 -22.05 27.86
CA GLY A 112 16.63 -20.74 27.18
C GLY A 112 17.92 -19.89 27.19
N VAL A 113 19.07 -20.47 27.49
CA VAL A 113 20.34 -19.74 27.58
C VAL A 113 20.87 -19.44 26.20
N LEU A 114 21.15 -18.15 25.92
CA LEU A 114 21.73 -17.67 24.67
C LEU A 114 23.25 -17.83 24.67
N SER A 115 23.80 -18.30 23.56
CA SER A 115 25.22 -18.37 23.31
C SER A 115 25.81 -16.98 22.99
N LYS A 116 27.14 -16.86 22.96
CA LYS A 116 27.81 -15.62 22.48
C LYS A 116 27.46 -15.32 21.04
N GLU A 117 27.26 -16.33 20.21
CA GLU A 117 26.86 -16.15 18.79
C GLU A 117 25.43 -15.62 18.70
N ASP A 118 24.51 -16.10 19.54
CA ASP A 118 23.15 -15.56 19.58
C ASP A 118 23.13 -14.07 19.94
N TRP A 119 23.95 -13.64 20.93
CA TRP A 119 24.06 -12.22 21.29
C TRP A 119 24.62 -11.36 20.14
N LYS A 120 25.58 -11.88 19.38
CA LYS A 120 26.09 -11.21 18.18
C LYS A 120 24.98 -11.00 17.14
N LEU A 121 24.15 -12.03 16.89
CA LEU A 121 23.01 -11.93 15.99
C LEU A 121 21.94 -10.95 16.47
N VAL A 122 21.76 -10.80 17.80
CA VAL A 122 20.91 -9.77 18.40
C VAL A 122 21.43 -8.38 18.05
N ASP A 123 22.73 -8.13 18.27
CA ASP A 123 23.34 -6.84 17.97
C ASP A 123 23.27 -6.52 16.47
N GLU A 124 23.59 -7.48 15.60
CA GLU A 124 23.46 -7.34 14.15
C GLU A 124 22.01 -7.02 13.70
N ALA A 125 21.03 -7.66 14.31
CA ALA A 125 19.63 -7.38 14.00
C ALA A 125 19.20 -5.97 14.45
N MET A 126 19.70 -5.49 15.60
CA MET A 126 19.44 -4.13 16.08
C MET A 126 20.11 -3.07 15.20
N GLU A 127 21.32 -3.33 14.72
CA GLU A 127 22.04 -2.48 13.77
C GLU A 127 21.26 -2.32 12.46
N LEU A 128 20.77 -3.45 11.89
CA LEU A 128 20.04 -3.48 10.62
C LEU A 128 18.78 -2.61 10.61
N VAL A 129 18.12 -2.46 11.75
CA VAL A 129 16.92 -1.64 11.86
C VAL A 129 17.18 -0.30 12.56
N HIS A 130 18.46 0.06 12.74
CA HIS A 130 18.90 1.33 13.30
C HIS A 130 18.28 1.64 14.67
N ILE A 131 18.41 0.70 15.63
CA ILE A 131 17.92 0.84 17.02
C ILE A 131 18.96 0.45 18.08
N HIS A 132 20.23 0.35 17.72
CA HIS A 132 21.27 -0.07 18.65
C HIS A 132 21.34 0.86 19.88
N GLU A 133 21.09 2.15 19.71
CA GLU A 133 21.03 3.15 20.77
C GLU A 133 19.89 2.94 21.79
N LEU A 134 18.94 2.07 21.48
CA LEU A 134 17.83 1.71 22.36
C LEU A 134 18.07 0.43 23.15
N ALA A 135 19.24 -0.22 23.01
CA ALA A 135 19.49 -1.56 23.54
C ALA A 135 19.09 -1.72 25.00
N ASP A 136 19.54 -0.83 25.86
CA ASP A 136 19.34 -0.87 27.31
C ASP A 136 18.06 -0.15 27.77
N ARG A 137 17.29 0.43 26.80
CA ARG A 137 16.06 1.14 27.14
C ARG A 137 14.93 0.16 27.40
N ASP A 138 14.13 0.44 28.43
CA ASP A 138 12.89 -0.27 28.72
C ASP A 138 11.96 -0.23 27.50
N PHE A 139 11.59 -1.39 26.96
CA PHE A 139 10.74 -1.51 25.79
C PHE A 139 9.39 -0.80 25.97
N SER A 140 8.80 -0.87 27.16
CA SER A 140 7.51 -0.24 27.46
C SER A 140 7.54 1.29 27.29
N LYS A 141 8.72 1.91 27.49
CA LYS A 141 8.94 3.36 27.44
C LYS A 141 9.39 3.87 26.06
N THR A 142 9.38 3.02 25.03
CA THR A 142 9.70 3.41 23.66
C THR A 142 8.46 3.87 22.90
N SER A 143 8.64 4.71 21.86
CA SER A 143 7.56 5.14 20.97
C SER A 143 7.01 3.95 20.15
N ASP A 144 5.81 4.08 19.60
CA ASP A 144 5.22 3.00 18.80
C ASP A 144 6.09 2.66 17.58
N GLY A 145 6.70 3.66 16.91
CA GLY A 145 7.64 3.43 15.83
C GLY A 145 8.92 2.71 16.26
N GLN A 146 9.44 3.04 17.45
CA GLN A 146 10.58 2.33 18.03
C GLN A 146 10.20 0.88 18.40
N LYS A 147 9.03 0.66 19.00
CA LYS A 147 8.50 -0.69 19.27
C LYS A 147 8.41 -1.52 18.01
N GLN A 148 7.89 -0.94 16.93
CA GLN A 148 7.76 -1.66 15.66
C GLN A 148 9.13 -2.09 15.10
N ARG A 149 10.14 -1.22 15.16
CA ARG A 149 11.51 -1.57 14.78
C ARG A 149 12.15 -2.63 15.69
N VAL A 150 11.91 -2.58 16.98
CA VAL A 150 12.36 -3.62 17.94
C VAL A 150 11.72 -4.97 17.59
N MET A 151 10.43 -4.99 17.29
CA MET A 151 9.72 -6.21 16.89
C MET A 151 10.21 -6.74 15.52
N LEU A 152 10.56 -5.86 14.60
CA LEU A 152 11.20 -6.25 13.34
C LEU A 152 12.60 -6.83 13.60
N ALA A 153 13.44 -6.19 14.44
CA ALA A 153 14.74 -6.74 14.82
C ALA A 153 14.62 -8.13 15.45
N ARG A 154 13.64 -8.33 16.33
CA ARG A 154 13.33 -9.62 16.92
C ARG A 154 13.02 -10.67 15.85
N ALA A 155 12.18 -10.30 14.85
CA ALA A 155 11.82 -11.20 13.76
C ALA A 155 13.03 -11.54 12.87
N ILE A 156 13.88 -10.56 12.57
CA ILE A 156 15.13 -10.72 11.81
C ILE A 156 16.15 -11.55 12.56
N CYS A 157 16.32 -11.32 13.86
CA CYS A 157 17.24 -12.04 14.72
C CYS A 157 16.98 -13.56 14.75
N GLN A 158 15.74 -13.96 14.47
CA GLN A 158 15.36 -15.36 14.33
C GLN A 158 15.98 -16.01 13.07
N GLN A 159 16.51 -15.24 12.11
CA GLN A 159 17.05 -15.71 10.81
C GLN A 159 16.05 -16.58 10.04
N PRO A 160 14.83 -16.11 9.82
CA PRO A 160 13.82 -16.88 9.11
C PRO A 160 14.02 -16.87 7.60
N ASP A 161 13.41 -17.80 6.90
CA ASP A 161 13.26 -17.78 5.43
C ASP A 161 12.07 -16.90 5.00
N ILE A 162 11.03 -16.80 5.85
CA ILE A 162 9.85 -15.96 5.64
C ILE A 162 9.56 -15.12 6.88
N ILE A 163 9.28 -13.83 6.68
CA ILE A 163 8.68 -12.96 7.71
C ILE A 163 7.23 -12.66 7.35
N ILE A 164 6.34 -12.83 8.33
CA ILE A 164 4.93 -12.44 8.21
C ILE A 164 4.69 -11.18 9.04
N LEU A 165 4.12 -10.16 8.39
CA LEU A 165 3.89 -8.85 8.99
C LEU A 165 2.40 -8.48 8.85
N ASP A 166 1.72 -8.28 9.96
CA ASP A 166 0.32 -7.83 9.92
C ASP A 166 0.26 -6.33 10.22
N GLU A 167 -0.10 -5.55 9.20
CA GLU A 167 -0.19 -4.08 9.23
C GLU A 167 1.06 -3.39 9.83
N PRO A 168 2.27 -3.68 9.33
CA PRO A 168 3.50 -3.24 9.97
C PRO A 168 3.72 -1.72 9.92
N THR A 169 3.02 -1.00 9.06
CA THR A 169 3.12 0.46 8.92
C THR A 169 2.09 1.22 9.71
N SER A 170 1.12 0.53 10.33
CA SER A 170 0.13 1.15 11.20
C SER A 170 0.83 1.88 12.36
N PHE A 171 0.39 3.09 12.68
CA PHE A 171 0.96 3.95 13.74
C PHE A 171 2.36 4.52 13.48
N LEU A 172 2.95 4.30 12.31
CA LEU A 172 4.19 4.95 11.89
C LEU A 172 3.89 6.27 11.17
N ASP A 173 4.69 7.29 11.42
CA ASP A 173 4.72 8.47 10.56
C ASP A 173 5.38 8.16 9.21
N ILE A 174 5.25 9.07 8.25
CA ILE A 174 5.69 8.85 6.88
C ILE A 174 7.19 8.51 6.77
N ARG A 175 8.04 9.12 7.61
CA ARG A 175 9.48 8.87 7.63
C ARG A 175 9.76 7.42 8.05
N TYR A 176 9.19 7.01 9.17
CA TYR A 176 9.41 5.66 9.71
C TYR A 176 8.76 4.57 8.84
N LYS A 177 7.64 4.85 8.16
CA LYS A 177 7.09 3.95 7.14
C LYS A 177 8.07 3.66 6.02
N LEU A 178 8.66 4.71 5.45
CA LEU A 178 9.62 4.57 4.36
C LEU A 178 10.90 3.85 4.81
N GLU A 179 11.45 4.19 5.99
CA GLU A 179 12.61 3.50 6.56
C GLU A 179 12.32 2.00 6.77
N PHE A 180 11.16 1.67 7.37
CA PHE A 180 10.74 0.28 7.62
C PHE A 180 10.62 -0.52 6.32
N LEU A 181 9.93 0.03 5.32
CA LEU A 181 9.73 -0.65 4.04
C LEU A 181 11.04 -0.80 3.26
N SER A 182 11.95 0.18 3.34
CA SER A 182 13.29 0.08 2.74
C SER A 182 14.11 -1.06 3.37
N ILE A 183 14.05 -1.21 4.70
CA ILE A 183 14.71 -2.32 5.39
C ILE A 183 14.16 -3.66 4.89
N ILE A 184 12.83 -3.81 4.82
CA ILE A 184 12.18 -5.03 4.33
C ILE A 184 12.60 -5.34 2.90
N GLN A 185 12.59 -4.33 2.01
CA GLN A 185 13.00 -4.49 0.61
C GLN A 185 14.45 -4.92 0.47
N ASN A 186 15.36 -4.27 1.19
CA ASN A 186 16.78 -4.62 1.16
C ASN A 186 17.02 -6.06 1.64
N MET A 187 16.35 -6.45 2.73
CA MET A 187 16.46 -7.83 3.22
C MET A 187 15.91 -8.86 2.24
N SER A 188 14.80 -8.53 1.59
CA SER A 188 14.22 -9.40 0.56
C SER A 188 15.22 -9.58 -0.61
N ARG A 189 15.82 -8.51 -1.11
CA ARG A 189 16.71 -8.53 -2.27
C ARG A 189 18.12 -9.06 -1.95
N GLU A 190 18.71 -8.66 -0.84
CA GLU A 190 20.10 -8.97 -0.52
C GLU A 190 20.26 -10.29 0.23
N ARG A 191 19.24 -10.68 1.03
CA ARG A 191 19.31 -11.87 1.88
C ARG A 191 18.33 -12.97 1.48
N ASN A 192 17.64 -12.84 0.33
CA ASN A 192 16.61 -13.78 -0.13
C ASN A 192 15.50 -14.04 0.91
N LEU A 193 15.20 -13.04 1.75
CA LEU A 193 14.15 -13.12 2.74
C LEU A 193 12.80 -12.95 2.04
N SER A 194 11.93 -13.94 2.13
CA SER A 194 10.57 -13.82 1.64
C SER A 194 9.70 -13.06 2.65
N VAL A 195 8.77 -12.24 2.16
CA VAL A 195 7.91 -11.44 3.03
C VAL A 195 6.45 -11.62 2.63
N ILE A 196 5.59 -11.89 3.61
CA ILE A 196 4.13 -11.86 3.44
C ILE A 196 3.59 -10.81 4.39
N MET A 197 2.92 -9.79 3.88
CA MET A 197 2.40 -8.73 4.75
C MET A 197 1.00 -8.28 4.36
N SER A 198 0.29 -7.66 5.31
CA SER A 198 -0.91 -6.88 5.01
C SER A 198 -0.59 -5.38 5.05
N LEU A 199 -1.12 -4.61 4.11
CA LEU A 199 -1.00 -3.16 4.10
C LEU A 199 -2.35 -2.50 3.84
N HIS A 200 -2.54 -1.30 4.41
CA HIS A 200 -3.68 -0.43 4.12
C HIS A 200 -3.34 0.63 3.08
N GLU A 201 -2.08 1.04 3.01
CA GLU A 201 -1.59 2.06 2.09
C GLU A 201 -1.38 1.43 0.70
N LEU A 202 -2.32 1.70 -0.20
CA LEU A 202 -2.33 1.10 -1.55
C LEU A 202 -1.13 1.53 -2.40
N ASP A 203 -0.72 2.79 -2.27
CA ASP A 203 0.44 3.35 -2.96
C ASP A 203 1.74 2.67 -2.52
N LEU A 204 1.88 2.37 -1.23
CA LEU A 204 3.03 1.64 -0.70
C LEU A 204 2.98 0.17 -1.11
N ALA A 205 1.79 -0.47 -1.09
CA ALA A 205 1.64 -1.83 -1.58
C ALA A 205 2.06 -1.97 -3.05
N GLY A 206 1.65 -1.04 -3.91
CA GLY A 206 2.04 -1.03 -5.32
C GLY A 206 3.54 -0.84 -5.56
N ARG A 207 4.25 -0.17 -4.63
CA ARG A 207 5.68 0.16 -4.79
C ARG A 207 6.63 -0.92 -4.26
N ILE A 208 6.20 -1.68 -3.25
CA ILE A 208 7.10 -2.61 -2.57
C ILE A 208 6.89 -4.06 -2.98
N SER A 209 5.69 -4.42 -3.45
CA SER A 209 5.29 -5.81 -3.65
C SER A 209 5.74 -6.38 -4.98
N ASP A 210 6.15 -7.63 -5.00
CA ASP A 210 6.29 -8.44 -6.22
C ASP A 210 4.94 -9.06 -6.61
N LYS A 211 4.14 -9.43 -5.59
CA LYS A 211 2.79 -9.97 -5.75
C LYS A 211 1.82 -9.32 -4.77
N ILE A 212 0.59 -9.17 -5.21
CA ILE A 212 -0.51 -8.65 -4.39
C ILE A 212 -1.67 -9.63 -4.42
N ALA A 213 -2.23 -9.92 -3.24
CA ALA A 213 -3.45 -10.69 -3.06
C ALA A 213 -4.58 -9.77 -2.59
N CYS A 214 -5.63 -9.66 -3.38
CA CYS A 214 -6.78 -8.81 -3.12
C CYS A 214 -7.87 -9.61 -2.41
N VAL A 215 -8.11 -9.31 -1.13
CA VAL A 215 -9.10 -10.04 -0.31
C VAL A 215 -10.42 -9.29 -0.33
N ARG A 216 -11.49 -9.94 -0.80
CA ARG A 216 -12.83 -9.36 -0.89
C ARG A 216 -13.91 -10.41 -0.66
N GLY A 217 -14.86 -10.09 0.21
CA GLY A 217 -15.94 -11.03 0.56
C GLY A 217 -15.36 -12.30 1.17
N ASP A 218 -15.64 -13.45 0.56
CA ASP A 218 -15.22 -14.76 1.05
C ASP A 218 -14.09 -15.40 0.22
N LYS A 219 -13.33 -14.61 -0.56
CA LYS A 219 -12.27 -15.10 -1.44
C LYS A 219 -11.09 -14.13 -1.61
N VAL A 220 -10.00 -14.64 -2.14
CA VAL A 220 -8.99 -13.84 -2.83
C VAL A 220 -9.51 -13.57 -4.25
N ASP A 221 -9.91 -12.32 -4.50
CA ASP A 221 -10.59 -11.95 -5.75
C ASP A 221 -9.61 -11.83 -6.92
N ARG A 222 -8.41 -11.25 -6.67
CA ARG A 222 -7.30 -11.20 -7.62
C ARG A 222 -5.99 -11.51 -6.91
N PHE A 223 -5.07 -12.11 -7.68
CA PHE A 223 -3.70 -12.36 -7.27
C PHE A 223 -2.78 -12.17 -8.47
N GLY A 224 -1.76 -11.32 -8.36
CA GLY A 224 -0.86 -11.00 -9.48
C GLY A 224 0.19 -9.96 -9.11
N THR A 225 0.87 -9.41 -10.12
CA THR A 225 1.81 -8.28 -9.94
C THR A 225 1.06 -6.98 -9.67
N PRO A 226 1.72 -5.94 -9.15
CA PRO A 226 1.10 -4.63 -8.99
C PRO A 226 0.42 -4.13 -10.27
N GLU A 227 1.04 -4.29 -11.43
CA GLU A 227 0.53 -3.85 -12.73
C GLU A 227 -0.76 -4.60 -13.14
N GLU A 228 -0.88 -5.88 -12.76
CA GLU A 228 -2.08 -6.67 -12.98
C GLU A 228 -3.22 -6.31 -12.04
N ILE A 229 -2.89 -5.78 -10.85
CA ILE A 229 -3.87 -5.41 -9.82
C ILE A 229 -4.36 -3.98 -9.99
N PHE A 230 -3.43 -3.00 -10.11
CA PHE A 230 -3.79 -1.58 -10.21
C PHE A 230 -4.32 -1.20 -11.61
N THR A 231 -5.28 -1.98 -12.10
CA THR A 231 -5.97 -1.71 -13.36
C THR A 231 -7.15 -0.77 -13.14
N GLN A 232 -7.46 0.06 -14.14
CA GLN A 232 -8.47 1.11 -14.05
C GLN A 232 -9.82 0.61 -13.49
N GLY A 233 -10.29 1.24 -12.43
CA GLY A 233 -11.58 0.99 -11.80
C GLY A 233 -11.63 -0.25 -10.88
N TYR A 234 -10.54 -0.99 -10.74
CA TYR A 234 -10.56 -2.18 -9.88
C TYR A 234 -10.50 -1.84 -8.39
N ILE A 235 -9.67 -0.89 -7.99
CA ILE A 235 -9.55 -0.51 -6.57
C ILE A 235 -10.86 0.02 -6.01
N PRO A 236 -11.61 0.93 -6.67
CA PRO A 236 -12.96 1.29 -6.27
C PRO A 236 -13.91 0.10 -6.07
N GLN A 237 -13.85 -0.91 -6.94
CA GLN A 237 -14.65 -2.13 -6.79
C GLN A 237 -14.21 -2.97 -5.60
N LEU A 238 -12.91 -3.16 -5.39
CA LEU A 238 -12.34 -3.92 -4.27
C LEU A 238 -12.79 -3.35 -2.93
N TYR A 239 -12.73 -2.01 -2.80
CA TYR A 239 -13.10 -1.29 -1.58
C TYR A 239 -14.58 -0.89 -1.52
N GLN A 240 -15.39 -1.26 -2.53
CA GLN A 240 -16.82 -0.93 -2.62
C GLN A 240 -17.07 0.58 -2.46
N MET A 241 -16.23 1.39 -3.11
CA MET A 241 -16.36 2.84 -3.04
C MET A 241 -17.66 3.29 -3.67
N THR A 242 -18.48 4.00 -2.90
CA THR A 242 -19.77 4.57 -3.34
C THR A 242 -19.68 6.05 -3.66
N THR A 243 -18.61 6.71 -3.20
CA THR A 243 -18.40 8.15 -3.36
C THR A 243 -16.92 8.43 -3.60
N GLY A 244 -16.63 9.55 -4.25
CA GLY A 244 -15.26 9.91 -4.61
C GLY A 244 -14.67 9.05 -5.73
N SER A 245 -13.38 9.17 -5.93
CA SER A 245 -12.64 8.41 -6.94
C SER A 245 -11.23 8.07 -6.47
N TYR A 246 -10.65 7.05 -7.08
CA TYR A 246 -9.27 6.64 -6.91
C TYR A 246 -8.64 6.52 -8.31
N ASP A 247 -7.50 7.15 -8.52
CA ASP A 247 -6.72 6.99 -9.75
C ASP A 247 -5.61 5.95 -9.49
N GLU A 248 -5.71 4.79 -10.13
CA GLU A 248 -4.76 3.69 -9.95
C GLU A 248 -3.35 3.98 -10.48
N ARG A 249 -3.20 5.00 -11.34
CA ARG A 249 -1.89 5.37 -11.91
C ARG A 249 -1.07 6.24 -10.95
N THR A 250 -1.76 7.13 -10.22
CA THR A 250 -1.11 8.08 -9.30
C THR A 250 -1.26 7.70 -7.84
N GLY A 251 -2.26 6.88 -7.51
CA GLY A 251 -2.65 6.57 -6.13
C GLY A 251 -3.48 7.67 -5.47
N ASP A 252 -3.91 8.68 -6.23
CA ASP A 252 -4.65 9.82 -5.69
C ASP A 252 -6.11 9.47 -5.38
N LEU A 253 -6.57 9.98 -4.26
CA LEU A 253 -7.96 9.95 -3.83
C LEU A 253 -8.57 11.34 -4.00
N GLU A 254 -9.74 11.41 -4.64
CA GLU A 254 -10.51 12.65 -4.73
C GLU A 254 -11.90 12.48 -4.09
N LEU A 255 -12.32 13.53 -3.39
CA LEU A 255 -13.66 13.62 -2.85
C LEU A 255 -14.69 13.74 -3.99
N PRO A 256 -16.00 13.49 -3.74
CA PRO A 256 -17.00 13.62 -4.79
C PRO A 256 -17.06 15.05 -5.30
N LYS A 257 -17.34 15.19 -6.61
CA LYS A 257 -17.55 16.48 -7.24
C LYS A 257 -18.73 17.23 -6.63
N THR A 258 -18.67 18.54 -6.67
CA THR A 258 -19.77 19.39 -6.23
C THR A 258 -20.88 19.39 -7.28
N GLU A 259 -22.11 19.15 -6.84
CA GLU A 259 -23.31 19.21 -7.69
C GLU A 259 -23.79 20.65 -7.87
N GLY A 260 -24.49 20.90 -8.98
CA GLY A 260 -25.08 22.18 -9.31
C GLY A 260 -24.59 22.78 -10.63
N GLU A 261 -25.13 23.96 -10.98
CA GLU A 261 -24.71 24.67 -12.18
C GLU A 261 -23.30 25.25 -11.99
N PRO A 262 -22.39 25.05 -12.96
CA PRO A 262 -21.03 25.57 -12.89
C PRO A 262 -21.01 27.10 -12.85
N LYS A 263 -20.29 27.63 -11.86
CA LYS A 263 -20.10 29.08 -11.66
C LYS A 263 -18.72 29.55 -12.06
N VAL A 264 -17.77 28.63 -12.16
CA VAL A 264 -16.37 28.95 -12.42
C VAL A 264 -15.88 28.13 -13.62
N PHE A 265 -15.21 28.78 -14.55
CA PHE A 265 -14.42 28.13 -15.59
C PHE A 265 -12.94 28.20 -15.22
N VAL A 266 -12.22 27.04 -15.24
CA VAL A 266 -10.80 27.00 -14.92
C VAL A 266 -10.00 26.63 -16.15
N ILE A 267 -9.06 27.51 -16.54
CA ILE A 267 -8.05 27.23 -17.57
C ILE A 267 -6.79 26.78 -16.84
N ALA A 268 -6.43 25.52 -17.02
CA ALA A 268 -5.33 24.89 -16.31
C ALA A 268 -4.56 23.92 -17.19
N GLY A 269 -3.48 23.37 -16.69
CA GLY A 269 -2.67 22.34 -17.32
C GLY A 269 -1.30 22.23 -16.65
N ASN A 270 -0.59 21.15 -16.97
CA ASN A 270 0.74 20.87 -16.45
C ASN A 270 0.83 20.86 -14.91
N GLY A 271 -0.22 20.35 -14.24
CA GLY A 271 -0.28 20.23 -12.79
C GLY A 271 -0.64 21.53 -12.03
N THR A 272 -0.94 22.63 -12.74
CA THR A 272 -1.23 23.93 -12.10
C THR A 272 -2.68 24.04 -11.60
N GLY A 273 -3.58 23.20 -12.12
CA GLY A 273 -5.02 23.24 -11.87
C GLY A 273 -5.47 22.47 -10.64
N THR A 274 -4.85 21.36 -10.32
CA THR A 274 -5.29 20.43 -9.25
C THR A 274 -5.52 21.12 -7.92
N ALA A 275 -4.65 22.04 -7.50
CA ALA A 275 -4.82 22.78 -6.26
C ALA A 275 -6.08 23.68 -6.28
N VAL A 276 -6.39 24.28 -7.43
CA VAL A 276 -7.59 25.11 -7.64
C VAL A 276 -8.84 24.24 -7.66
N PHE A 277 -8.81 23.10 -8.33
CA PHE A 277 -9.94 22.16 -8.37
C PHE A 277 -10.30 21.67 -6.96
N ARG A 278 -9.30 21.26 -6.17
CA ARG A 278 -9.48 20.88 -4.77
C ARG A 278 -9.96 22.02 -3.88
N LYS A 279 -9.55 23.26 -4.17
CA LYS A 279 -10.05 24.47 -3.48
C LYS A 279 -11.54 24.68 -3.78
N LEU A 280 -11.93 24.68 -5.06
CA LEU A 280 -13.33 24.87 -5.48
C LEU A 280 -14.23 23.76 -4.91
N GLN A 281 -13.74 22.52 -4.87
CA GLN A 281 -14.46 21.42 -4.24
C GLN A 281 -14.69 21.65 -2.74
N ARG A 282 -13.66 22.09 -1.99
CA ARG A 282 -13.82 22.43 -0.56
C ARG A 282 -14.80 23.58 -0.32
N GLU A 283 -14.82 24.57 -1.22
CA GLU A 283 -15.73 25.72 -1.16
C GLU A 283 -17.14 25.37 -1.69
N ARG A 284 -17.35 24.12 -2.14
CA ARG A 284 -18.59 23.63 -2.76
C ARG A 284 -19.03 24.47 -3.96
N VAL A 285 -18.07 24.91 -4.76
CA VAL A 285 -18.31 25.66 -5.99
C VAL A 285 -18.21 24.71 -7.18
N PRO A 286 -19.33 24.45 -7.90
CA PRO A 286 -19.28 23.66 -9.13
C PRO A 286 -18.48 24.41 -10.20
N PHE A 287 -17.66 23.69 -10.98
CA PHE A 287 -16.82 24.29 -11.99
C PHE A 287 -16.69 23.42 -13.24
N VAL A 288 -16.34 24.05 -14.33
CA VAL A 288 -15.91 23.43 -15.58
C VAL A 288 -14.44 23.74 -15.80
N THR A 289 -13.71 22.84 -16.40
CA THR A 289 -12.31 23.06 -16.74
C THR A 289 -11.98 22.60 -18.14
N GLY A 290 -10.95 23.17 -18.71
CA GLY A 290 -10.40 22.79 -19.99
C GLY A 290 -9.62 23.94 -20.65
N ILE A 291 -8.97 23.69 -21.74
CA ILE A 291 -8.94 22.43 -22.50
C ILE A 291 -7.72 21.63 -21.99
N LEU A 292 -7.95 20.41 -21.52
CA LEU A 292 -6.88 19.56 -20.99
C LEU A 292 -6.59 18.40 -21.95
N TRP A 293 -5.32 18.00 -22.06
CA TRP A 293 -4.99 16.71 -22.65
C TRP A 293 -5.29 15.58 -21.65
N GLU A 294 -5.80 14.45 -22.15
CA GLU A 294 -6.13 13.30 -21.28
C GLU A 294 -4.90 12.69 -20.58
N ASN A 295 -3.69 13.07 -20.99
CA ASN A 295 -2.42 12.72 -20.34
C ASN A 295 -1.82 13.87 -19.51
N ASP A 296 -2.54 15.00 -19.34
CA ASP A 296 -2.11 16.08 -18.46
C ASP A 296 -2.16 15.67 -16.99
N LEU A 297 -1.25 16.19 -16.18
CA LEU A 297 -1.18 15.93 -14.75
C LEU A 297 -2.46 16.35 -14.00
N ASP A 298 -3.14 17.38 -14.48
CA ASP A 298 -4.39 17.88 -13.90
C ASP A 298 -5.62 17.05 -14.32
N TYR A 299 -5.53 16.25 -15.37
CA TYR A 299 -6.69 15.56 -15.95
C TYR A 299 -7.39 14.58 -14.98
N PRO A 300 -6.68 13.75 -14.19
CA PRO A 300 -7.32 12.86 -13.23
C PRO A 300 -8.17 13.60 -12.20
N ALA A 301 -7.61 14.65 -11.59
CA ALA A 301 -8.32 15.49 -10.63
C ALA A 301 -9.48 16.27 -11.26
N ALA A 302 -9.28 16.79 -12.48
CA ALA A 302 -10.33 17.45 -13.26
C ALA A 302 -11.51 16.51 -13.50
N LYS A 303 -11.24 15.29 -13.97
CA LYS A 303 -12.26 14.25 -14.24
C LYS A 303 -13.05 13.87 -13.00
N ALA A 304 -12.39 13.85 -11.84
CA ALA A 304 -13.01 13.52 -10.56
C ALA A 304 -13.87 14.66 -10.00
N LEU A 305 -13.41 15.91 -10.11
CA LEU A 305 -13.93 17.04 -9.33
C LEU A 305 -14.77 18.03 -10.16
N ALA A 306 -14.49 18.17 -11.47
CA ALA A 306 -15.23 19.09 -12.31
C ALA A 306 -16.61 18.54 -12.68
N THR A 307 -17.57 19.43 -12.87
CA THR A 307 -18.88 19.08 -13.42
C THR A 307 -18.74 18.62 -14.88
N GLU A 308 -17.86 19.30 -15.63
CA GLU A 308 -17.51 18.95 -17.00
C GLU A 308 -16.04 19.26 -17.27
N VAL A 309 -15.39 18.40 -18.07
CA VAL A 309 -14.01 18.58 -18.53
C VAL A 309 -14.02 18.63 -20.05
N ILE A 310 -13.49 19.71 -20.62
CA ILE A 310 -13.22 19.78 -22.05
C ILE A 310 -11.82 19.21 -22.26
N SER A 311 -11.72 18.06 -22.93
CA SER A 311 -10.46 17.37 -23.12
C SER A 311 -10.20 16.98 -24.57
N VAL A 312 -8.94 16.76 -24.86
CA VAL A 312 -8.44 16.22 -26.13
C VAL A 312 -7.60 14.97 -25.86
N LYS A 313 -7.53 14.10 -26.85
CA LYS A 313 -6.71 12.87 -26.78
C LYS A 313 -5.25 13.21 -26.51
N PRO A 314 -4.50 12.28 -25.90
CA PRO A 314 -3.07 12.44 -25.67
C PRO A 314 -2.35 12.88 -26.94
N PHE A 315 -1.55 13.95 -26.84
CA PHE A 315 -0.81 14.55 -27.96
C PHE A 315 -1.67 15.01 -29.15
N GLY A 316 -3.01 15.02 -29.01
CA GLY A 316 -3.93 15.52 -30.02
C GLY A 316 -3.84 17.04 -30.16
N ARG A 317 -4.29 17.55 -31.30
CA ARG A 317 -4.41 19.01 -31.54
C ARG A 317 -5.72 19.50 -30.93
N ILE A 318 -5.69 20.68 -30.34
CA ILE A 318 -6.90 21.41 -29.93
C ILE A 318 -7.55 21.95 -31.22
N GLU A 319 -8.74 21.49 -31.49
CA GLU A 319 -9.52 21.93 -32.67
C GLU A 319 -10.47 23.07 -32.31
N GLU A 320 -11.06 23.71 -33.32
CA GLU A 320 -11.96 24.85 -33.10
C GLU A 320 -13.20 24.48 -32.27
N LYS A 321 -13.66 23.24 -32.36
CA LYS A 321 -14.81 22.75 -31.56
C LYS A 321 -14.59 22.78 -30.06
N GLU A 322 -13.38 22.41 -29.58
CA GLU A 322 -13.02 22.48 -28.15
C GLU A 322 -12.91 23.94 -27.71
N ILE A 323 -12.32 24.80 -28.52
CA ILE A 323 -12.21 26.23 -28.24
C ILE A 323 -13.59 26.87 -28.15
N GLN A 324 -14.48 26.56 -29.10
CA GLN A 324 -15.84 27.10 -29.09
C GLN A 324 -16.62 26.66 -27.87
N LYS A 325 -16.51 25.37 -27.50
CA LYS A 325 -17.13 24.83 -26.29
C LYS A 325 -16.61 25.52 -25.03
N ALA A 326 -15.29 25.75 -24.92
CA ALA A 326 -14.72 26.49 -23.82
C ALA A 326 -15.23 27.93 -23.74
N LYS A 327 -15.31 28.63 -24.86
CA LYS A 327 -15.88 30.00 -24.95
C LYS A 327 -17.34 30.06 -24.50
N GLU A 328 -18.14 29.06 -24.85
CA GLU A 328 -19.54 28.98 -24.40
C GLU A 328 -19.65 28.84 -22.87
N TRP A 329 -18.80 27.99 -22.28
CA TRP A 329 -18.75 27.85 -20.81
C TRP A 329 -18.21 29.10 -20.11
N ILE A 330 -17.19 29.76 -20.67
CA ILE A 330 -16.67 31.03 -20.14
C ILE A 330 -17.76 32.10 -20.05
N LYS A 331 -18.64 32.16 -21.10
CA LYS A 331 -19.76 33.12 -21.10
C LYS A 331 -20.86 32.77 -20.08
N LYS A 332 -21.04 31.51 -19.74
CA LYS A 332 -22.06 31.03 -18.79
C LYS A 332 -21.61 31.15 -17.32
N CYS A 333 -20.30 31.08 -17.05
CA CYS A 333 -19.76 31.12 -15.70
C CYS A 333 -19.61 32.57 -15.22
N ASP A 334 -19.78 32.75 -13.91
CA ASP A 334 -19.64 34.06 -13.24
C ASP A 334 -18.17 34.49 -13.16
N LYS A 335 -17.24 33.52 -13.20
CA LYS A 335 -15.80 33.76 -12.99
C LYS A 335 -14.95 32.83 -13.85
N VAL A 336 -13.83 33.37 -14.34
CA VAL A 336 -12.77 32.61 -14.99
C VAL A 336 -11.51 32.64 -14.14
N ILE A 337 -10.89 31.49 -13.95
CA ILE A 337 -9.60 31.36 -13.26
C ILE A 337 -8.61 30.76 -14.26
N CYS A 338 -7.50 31.45 -14.50
CA CYS A 338 -6.39 30.95 -15.29
C CYS A 338 -5.20 30.67 -14.39
N THR A 339 -4.68 29.44 -14.42
CA THR A 339 -3.51 29.03 -13.64
C THR A 339 -2.26 28.89 -14.53
N LEU A 340 -2.41 29.00 -15.84
CA LEU A 340 -1.31 28.89 -16.80
C LEU A 340 -0.53 30.20 -16.90
N ASP A 341 0.80 30.08 -16.94
CA ASP A 341 1.69 31.15 -17.32
C ASP A 341 1.79 31.21 -18.86
N VAL A 342 1.09 32.17 -19.46
CA VAL A 342 0.95 32.30 -20.91
C VAL A 342 2.31 32.50 -21.58
N GLU A 343 3.23 33.26 -20.94
CA GLU A 343 4.54 33.58 -21.51
C GLU A 343 5.46 32.36 -21.55
N LYS A 344 5.25 31.40 -20.63
CA LYS A 344 6.00 30.14 -20.57
C LYS A 344 5.33 28.97 -21.26
N SER A 345 4.14 29.18 -21.82
CA SER A 345 3.39 28.14 -22.53
C SER A 345 4.01 27.88 -23.91
N GLY A 346 4.35 26.64 -24.20
CA GLY A 346 4.92 26.24 -25.49
C GLY A 346 3.92 26.37 -26.66
N GLU A 347 4.42 26.15 -27.88
CA GLU A 347 3.61 26.28 -29.12
C GLU A 347 2.33 25.43 -29.14
N VAL A 348 2.35 24.27 -28.49
CA VAL A 348 1.20 23.37 -28.40
C VAL A 348 0.04 24.01 -27.63
N ALA A 349 0.34 24.88 -26.69
CA ALA A 349 -0.65 25.60 -25.90
C ALA A 349 -1.12 26.94 -26.54
N LYS A 350 -0.53 27.35 -27.67
CA LYS A 350 -0.93 28.57 -28.40
C LYS A 350 -2.47 28.68 -28.66
N PRO A 351 -3.20 27.60 -28.98
CA PRO A 351 -4.65 27.70 -29.12
C PRO A 351 -5.37 28.16 -27.87
N LEU A 352 -4.82 27.90 -26.65
CA LEU A 352 -5.37 28.33 -25.38
C LEU A 352 -5.26 29.86 -25.20
N SER A 353 -4.31 30.53 -25.87
CA SER A 353 -4.18 31.99 -25.81
C SER A 353 -5.45 32.72 -26.22
N ARG A 354 -6.25 32.12 -27.12
CA ARG A 354 -7.56 32.65 -27.54
C ARG A 354 -8.59 32.67 -26.38
N LEU A 355 -8.39 31.93 -25.35
CA LEU A 355 -9.22 31.89 -24.13
C LEU A 355 -8.72 32.92 -23.10
N PHE A 356 -7.42 33.23 -23.09
CA PHE A 356 -6.82 34.20 -22.15
C PHE A 356 -7.31 35.61 -22.35
N GLU A 357 -7.64 35.99 -23.59
CA GLU A 357 -8.22 37.30 -23.91
C GLU A 357 -9.57 37.53 -23.22
N MET A 358 -10.25 36.45 -22.85
CA MET A 358 -11.54 36.48 -22.13
C MET A 358 -11.38 36.45 -20.60
N CYS A 359 -10.14 36.33 -20.08
CA CYS A 359 -9.84 36.34 -18.64
C CYS A 359 -9.57 37.78 -18.11
N LYS A 360 -9.46 38.77 -19.02
CA LYS A 360 -9.31 40.20 -18.70
C LYS A 360 -10.68 40.85 -18.58
#